data_4e0fcbb579fa3f1af8da6c9f1e5e339c
#
_entry.id   4e0fcbb579fa3f1af8da6c9f1e5e339c
#
_cell.length_a   1.000
_cell.length_b   1.000
_cell.length_c   1.000
_cell.angle_alpha   90.00
_cell.angle_beta   90.00
_cell.angle_gamma   90.00
#
_symmetry.space_group_name_H-M   'P 1'
#
loop_
_entity.id
_entity.type
_entity.pdbx_description
1 polymer ?
#
loop_
_entity_poly.entity_id
_entity_poly.type
_entity_poly.pdbx_seq_one_letter_code
_entity_poly.pdbx_strand_id
1 'polypeptide(L)'
;MDQEKYEKGNVELLTMFKNKSFDRNIATRIISTIADLNQPILDLSGYASTYLFEAQTYNDVDAVRFLLENGADPNLDIPEVINGCALSDLHFLWEEMGDEVPQRLEIARLFFEFGGNPNLQYEFETLYEHVLWEVFNDSITPHNWEYLKKFFIIMIAYGGGDENCRYDKPKIIEPIDKSKISQYDFKLFTCPDGYHLEGHLFNPDGEDIGTV
;
A
#
# COMPACT_ATOMS: atom_id res chain seq x y z
N MET A 1 -19.90 -25.89 -7.15
CA MET A 1 -18.87 -25.79 -6.09
C MET A 1 -19.53 -26.19 -4.79
N ASP A 2 -18.89 -27.01 -3.96
CA ASP A 2 -19.41 -27.42 -2.66
C ASP A 2 -19.25 -26.22 -1.70
N GLN A 3 -20.36 -25.61 -1.30
CA GLN A 3 -20.40 -24.40 -0.48
C GLN A 3 -19.72 -24.57 0.87
N GLU A 4 -19.93 -25.73 1.52
CA GLU A 4 -19.30 -26.04 2.81
C GLU A 4 -17.79 -26.12 2.71
N LYS A 5 -17.26 -26.70 1.61
CA LYS A 5 -15.82 -26.79 1.35
C LYS A 5 -15.21 -25.41 1.07
N TYR A 6 -15.93 -24.54 0.36
CA TYR A 6 -15.53 -23.16 0.10
C TYR A 6 -15.43 -22.35 1.41
N GLU A 7 -16.49 -22.37 2.21
CA GLU A 7 -16.54 -21.64 3.49
C GLU A 7 -15.43 -22.10 4.45
N LYS A 8 -15.18 -23.41 4.55
CA LYS A 8 -14.11 -23.97 5.37
C LYS A 8 -12.73 -23.53 4.88
N GLY A 9 -12.48 -23.55 3.56
CA GLY A 9 -11.22 -23.09 2.98
C GLY A 9 -10.99 -21.60 3.20
N ASN A 10 -12.04 -20.79 3.07
CA ASN A 10 -12.00 -19.37 3.35
C ASN A 10 -11.54 -19.08 4.80
N VAL A 11 -12.20 -19.70 5.79
CA VAL A 11 -11.85 -19.54 7.20
C VAL A 11 -10.41 -20.02 7.49
N GLU A 12 -9.97 -21.12 6.87
CA GLU A 12 -8.60 -21.64 7.02
C GLU A 12 -7.57 -20.63 6.51
N LEU A 13 -7.80 -20.04 5.31
CA LEU A 13 -6.90 -19.07 4.70
C LEU A 13 -6.82 -17.77 5.53
N LEU A 14 -7.95 -17.20 5.92
CA LEU A 14 -8.00 -15.99 6.75
C LEU A 14 -7.38 -16.21 8.14
N THR A 15 -7.52 -17.40 8.70
CA THR A 15 -6.89 -17.76 9.98
C THR A 15 -5.35 -17.81 9.85
N MET A 16 -4.84 -18.29 8.72
CA MET A 16 -3.39 -18.27 8.46
C MET A 16 -2.86 -16.84 8.40
N PHE A 17 -3.56 -15.91 7.73
CA PHE A 17 -3.17 -14.48 7.67
C PHE A 17 -3.13 -13.87 9.08
N LYS A 18 -4.24 -14.02 9.82
CA LYS A 18 -4.36 -13.49 11.19
C LYS A 18 -3.27 -13.97 12.12
N ASN A 19 -2.90 -15.24 12.01
CA ASN A 19 -1.90 -15.86 12.90
C ASN A 19 -0.47 -15.74 12.35
N LYS A 20 -0.26 -15.06 11.20
CA LYS A 20 1.03 -14.98 10.49
C LYS A 20 1.68 -16.36 10.33
N SER A 21 0.86 -17.36 10.00
CA SER A 21 1.24 -18.77 9.85
C SER A 21 1.03 -19.25 8.42
N PHE A 22 1.32 -18.37 7.45
CA PHE A 22 1.07 -18.63 6.04
C PHE A 22 1.83 -19.87 5.54
N ASP A 23 1.09 -20.81 4.94
CA ASP A 23 1.62 -21.99 4.26
C ASP A 23 1.19 -22.00 2.79
N ARG A 24 2.17 -21.83 1.89
CA ARG A 24 1.95 -21.76 0.45
C ARG A 24 1.27 -23.01 -0.11
N ASN A 25 1.58 -24.21 0.40
CA ASN A 25 0.99 -25.44 -0.09
C ASN A 25 -0.48 -25.56 0.28
N ILE A 26 -0.80 -25.18 1.53
CA ILE A 26 -2.19 -25.15 2.00
C ILE A 26 -2.97 -24.09 1.21
N ALA A 27 -2.42 -22.87 1.10
CA ALA A 27 -3.03 -21.77 0.35
C ALA A 27 -3.27 -22.16 -1.13
N THR A 28 -2.29 -22.78 -1.81
CA THR A 28 -2.44 -23.25 -3.20
C THR A 28 -3.62 -24.23 -3.34
N ARG A 29 -3.76 -25.16 -2.40
CA ARG A 29 -4.89 -26.11 -2.39
C ARG A 29 -6.23 -25.37 -2.22
N ILE A 30 -6.28 -24.37 -1.34
CA ILE A 30 -7.51 -23.61 -1.08
C ILE A 30 -7.86 -22.78 -2.30
N ILE A 31 -6.95 -21.95 -2.82
CA ILE A 31 -7.27 -21.06 -3.95
C ILE A 31 -7.61 -21.83 -5.22
N SER A 32 -7.11 -23.06 -5.41
CA SER A 32 -7.53 -23.89 -6.55
C SER A 32 -9.02 -24.21 -6.57
N THR A 33 -9.74 -23.98 -5.46
CA THR A 33 -11.19 -24.15 -5.35
C THR A 33 -11.94 -22.81 -5.41
N ILE A 34 -11.24 -21.67 -5.42
CA ILE A 34 -11.80 -20.33 -5.51
C ILE A 34 -11.87 -19.95 -6.99
N ALA A 35 -13.05 -19.53 -7.45
CA ALA A 35 -13.25 -19.19 -8.85
C ALA A 35 -12.64 -17.84 -9.22
N ASP A 36 -12.63 -16.90 -8.27
CA ASP A 36 -12.11 -15.54 -8.44
C ASP A 36 -11.58 -15.02 -7.10
N LEU A 37 -10.31 -14.65 -7.05
CA LEU A 37 -9.67 -14.07 -5.86
C LEU A 37 -10.12 -12.63 -5.59
N ASN A 38 -10.74 -11.98 -6.57
CA ASN A 38 -11.18 -10.59 -6.50
C ASN A 38 -12.65 -10.45 -6.08
N GLN A 39 -13.34 -11.56 -5.81
CA GLN A 39 -14.70 -11.50 -5.30
C GLN A 39 -14.73 -11.06 -3.82
N PRO A 40 -15.81 -10.39 -3.38
CA PRO A 40 -16.03 -10.13 -1.96
C PRO A 40 -16.11 -11.42 -1.15
N ILE A 41 -15.54 -11.38 0.03
CA ILE A 41 -15.60 -12.46 1.03
C ILE A 41 -16.17 -11.92 2.34
N LEU A 42 -16.48 -12.78 3.30
CA LEU A 42 -16.67 -12.38 4.68
C LEU A 42 -15.37 -12.62 5.46
N ASP A 43 -14.93 -11.60 6.21
CA ASP A 43 -13.83 -11.74 7.15
C ASP A 43 -14.18 -12.65 8.35
N LEU A 44 -13.24 -12.86 9.26
CA LEU A 44 -13.46 -13.69 10.45
C LEU A 44 -14.49 -13.12 11.45
N SER A 45 -14.88 -11.85 11.27
CA SER A 45 -15.90 -11.15 12.07
C SER A 45 -17.26 -11.07 11.36
N GLY A 46 -17.33 -11.52 10.10
CA GLY A 46 -18.54 -11.51 9.27
C GLY A 46 -18.76 -10.22 8.48
N TYR A 47 -17.74 -9.36 8.37
CA TYR A 47 -17.80 -8.15 7.52
C TYR A 47 -17.32 -8.47 6.11
N ALA A 48 -17.87 -7.71 5.14
CA ALA A 48 -17.42 -7.80 3.75
C ALA A 48 -15.97 -7.31 3.62
N SER A 49 -15.14 -8.08 2.91
CA SER A 49 -13.71 -7.83 2.72
C SER A 49 -13.21 -8.50 1.43
N THR A 50 -11.89 -8.48 1.18
CA THR A 50 -11.21 -9.26 0.14
C THR A 50 -10.02 -10.02 0.74
N TYR A 51 -9.56 -11.07 0.08
CA TYR A 51 -8.36 -11.80 0.55
C TYR A 51 -7.14 -10.89 0.62
N LEU A 52 -6.95 -10.01 -0.37
CA LEU A 52 -5.81 -9.12 -0.42
C LEU A 52 -5.86 -8.06 0.69
N PHE A 53 -7.06 -7.51 0.96
CA PHE A 53 -7.29 -6.59 2.08
C PHE A 53 -6.97 -7.25 3.42
N GLU A 54 -7.47 -8.47 3.66
CA GLU A 54 -7.20 -9.20 4.90
C GLU A 54 -5.70 -9.50 5.08
N ALA A 55 -5.02 -10.00 4.05
CA ALA A 55 -3.60 -10.31 4.13
C ALA A 55 -2.75 -9.08 4.45
N GLN A 56 -3.06 -7.92 3.83
CA GLN A 56 -2.33 -6.68 4.10
C GLN A 56 -2.66 -6.10 5.47
N THR A 57 -3.90 -6.23 5.95
CA THR A 57 -4.32 -5.76 7.28
C THR A 57 -3.58 -6.50 8.40
N TYR A 58 -3.37 -7.80 8.23
CA TYR A 58 -2.54 -8.59 9.16
C TYR A 58 -1.03 -8.45 8.92
N ASN A 59 -0.61 -7.61 7.96
CA ASN A 59 0.78 -7.36 7.63
C ASN A 59 1.58 -8.64 7.29
N ASP A 60 0.92 -9.58 6.57
CA ASP A 60 1.50 -10.86 6.15
C ASP A 60 2.08 -10.74 4.74
N VAL A 61 3.37 -10.43 4.65
CA VAL A 61 4.10 -10.21 3.38
C VAL A 61 4.02 -11.42 2.45
N ASP A 62 4.16 -12.64 2.99
CA ASP A 62 4.16 -13.87 2.20
C ASP A 62 2.76 -14.17 1.63
N ALA A 63 1.72 -13.92 2.41
CA ALA A 63 0.34 -14.04 1.96
C ALA A 63 0.00 -13.02 0.86
N VAL A 64 0.37 -11.75 1.06
CA VAL A 64 0.18 -10.69 0.06
C VAL A 64 0.88 -11.05 -1.25
N ARG A 65 2.17 -11.41 -1.20
CA ARG A 65 2.94 -11.82 -2.38
C ARG A 65 2.27 -12.99 -3.10
N PHE A 66 1.86 -14.01 -2.36
CA PHE A 66 1.20 -15.17 -2.91
C PHE A 66 -0.11 -14.82 -3.61
N LEU A 67 -0.95 -13.99 -3.01
CA LEU A 67 -2.22 -13.58 -3.61
C LEU A 67 -2.00 -12.79 -4.91
N LEU A 68 -1.06 -11.83 -4.91
CA LEU A 68 -0.70 -11.05 -6.10
C LEU A 68 -0.13 -11.94 -7.21
N GLU A 69 0.75 -12.89 -6.91
CA GLU A 69 1.28 -13.89 -7.86
C GLU A 69 0.18 -14.77 -8.48
N ASN A 70 -0.95 -14.94 -7.79
CA ASN A 70 -2.08 -15.75 -8.25
C ASN A 70 -3.25 -14.91 -8.80
N GLY A 71 -3.04 -13.62 -9.08
CA GLY A 71 -3.97 -12.77 -9.82
C GLY A 71 -4.95 -11.98 -8.96
N ALA A 72 -4.67 -11.79 -7.67
CA ALA A 72 -5.37 -10.78 -6.91
C ALA A 72 -5.05 -9.39 -7.48
N ASP A 73 -6.08 -8.58 -7.70
CA ASP A 73 -5.94 -7.23 -8.28
C ASP A 73 -5.56 -6.23 -7.19
N PRO A 74 -4.36 -5.61 -7.26
CA PRO A 74 -3.95 -4.61 -6.30
C PRO A 74 -4.79 -3.32 -6.34
N ASN A 75 -5.52 -3.07 -7.43
CA ASN A 75 -6.36 -1.89 -7.63
C ASN A 75 -7.84 -2.16 -7.35
N LEU A 76 -8.16 -3.36 -6.86
CA LEU A 76 -9.55 -3.72 -6.60
C LEU A 76 -10.18 -2.75 -5.61
N ASP A 77 -11.22 -2.09 -6.04
CA ASP A 77 -12.11 -1.26 -5.23
C ASP A 77 -13.51 -1.85 -5.28
N ILE A 78 -14.05 -2.21 -4.13
CA ILE A 78 -15.41 -2.76 -4.00
C ILE A 78 -16.23 -1.77 -3.19
N PRO A 79 -17.11 -0.97 -3.84
CA PRO A 79 -17.86 0.10 -3.18
C PRO A 79 -18.75 -0.35 -2.01
N GLU A 80 -19.17 -1.62 -2.00
CA GLU A 80 -20.00 -2.20 -0.95
C GLU A 80 -19.19 -2.64 0.29
N VAL A 81 -17.87 -2.61 0.19
CA VAL A 81 -16.95 -2.96 1.29
C VAL A 81 -16.42 -1.69 1.90
N ILE A 82 -16.64 -1.46 3.20
CA ILE A 82 -16.31 -0.22 3.91
C ILE A 82 -14.82 0.17 3.77
N ASN A 83 -13.94 -0.81 3.62
CA ASN A 83 -12.51 -0.63 3.36
C ASN A 83 -12.16 -1.35 2.04
N GLY A 84 -12.88 -1.03 0.97
CA GLY A 84 -12.94 -1.82 -0.27
C GLY A 84 -11.65 -1.84 -1.09
N CYS A 85 -10.70 -0.94 -0.83
CA CYS A 85 -9.46 -0.87 -1.57
C CYS A 85 -8.25 -1.17 -0.67
N ALA A 86 -7.64 -2.33 -0.86
CA ALA A 86 -6.46 -2.73 -0.08
C ALA A 86 -5.26 -1.79 -0.31
N LEU A 87 -5.12 -1.22 -1.52
CA LEU A 87 -4.05 -0.28 -1.84
C LEU A 87 -4.23 1.06 -1.10
N SER A 88 -5.47 1.57 -1.03
CA SER A 88 -5.72 2.85 -0.35
C SER A 88 -5.48 2.78 1.16
N ASP A 89 -5.68 1.62 1.77
CA ASP A 89 -5.46 1.44 3.21
C ASP A 89 -3.95 1.39 3.59
N LEU A 90 -3.06 1.21 2.61
CA LEU A 90 -1.62 1.08 2.88
C LEU A 90 -0.97 2.36 3.40
N HIS A 91 -1.55 3.55 3.19
CA HIS A 91 -0.98 4.79 3.71
C HIS A 91 -1.14 4.90 5.24
N PHE A 92 -2.10 4.18 5.84
CA PHE A 92 -2.24 4.12 7.29
C PHE A 92 -1.21 3.19 7.94
N LEU A 93 -0.58 3.70 8.98
CA LEU A 93 0.19 2.91 9.92
C LEU A 93 -0.56 2.91 11.26
N TRP A 94 -1.16 1.80 11.61
CA TRP A 94 -1.83 1.65 12.89
C TRP A 94 -0.80 1.70 14.03
N GLU A 95 -1.11 2.40 15.13
CA GLU A 95 -0.19 2.54 16.28
C GLU A 95 0.34 1.19 16.80
N GLU A 96 -0.48 0.14 16.65
CA GLU A 96 -0.17 -1.23 17.07
C GLU A 96 0.89 -1.92 16.19
N MET A 97 1.18 -1.38 15.00
CA MET A 97 2.14 -1.95 14.04
C MET A 97 3.60 -1.56 14.29
N GLY A 98 3.91 -0.76 15.30
CA GLY A 98 5.21 -0.27 15.70
C GLY A 98 6.45 -0.84 15.00
N ASP A 99 6.86 -2.05 15.36
CA ASP A 99 8.04 -2.72 14.80
C ASP A 99 7.80 -3.35 13.40
N GLU A 100 6.58 -3.26 12.85
CA GLU A 100 6.19 -3.89 11.57
C GLU A 100 6.29 -2.95 10.36
N VAL A 101 6.81 -1.74 10.54
CA VAL A 101 7.04 -0.77 9.45
C VAL A 101 7.79 -1.37 8.25
N PRO A 102 8.87 -2.16 8.42
CA PRO A 102 9.56 -2.76 7.28
C PRO A 102 8.66 -3.70 6.46
N GLN A 103 7.82 -4.50 7.12
CA GLN A 103 6.86 -5.39 6.45
C GLN A 103 5.79 -4.60 5.69
N ARG A 104 5.26 -3.53 6.29
CA ARG A 104 4.28 -2.66 5.66
C ARG A 104 4.83 -1.99 4.41
N LEU A 105 6.07 -1.51 4.45
CA LEU A 105 6.75 -0.94 3.28
C LEU A 105 7.02 -1.99 2.20
N GLU A 106 7.36 -3.22 2.57
CA GLU A 106 7.52 -4.32 1.62
C GLU A 106 6.19 -4.67 0.95
N ILE A 107 5.08 -4.69 1.70
CA ILE A 107 3.74 -4.87 1.16
C ILE A 107 3.40 -3.76 0.16
N ALA A 108 3.64 -2.50 0.50
CA ALA A 108 3.43 -1.37 -0.39
C ALA A 108 4.23 -1.53 -1.70
N ARG A 109 5.49 -1.92 -1.60
CA ARG A 109 6.34 -2.20 -2.77
C ARG A 109 5.76 -3.31 -3.65
N LEU A 110 5.29 -4.40 -3.04
CA LEU A 110 4.65 -5.51 -3.76
C LEU A 110 3.40 -5.05 -4.52
N PHE A 111 2.51 -4.28 -3.89
CA PHE A 111 1.33 -3.77 -4.58
C PHE A 111 1.70 -3.03 -5.86
N PHE A 112 2.67 -2.12 -5.81
CA PHE A 112 3.09 -1.38 -7.00
C PHE A 112 3.89 -2.23 -8.00
N GLU A 113 4.68 -3.20 -7.56
CA GLU A 113 5.36 -4.16 -8.45
C GLU A 113 4.38 -5.01 -9.26
N PHE A 114 3.24 -5.33 -8.66
CA PHE A 114 2.17 -6.09 -9.31
C PHE A 114 1.13 -5.22 -10.01
N GLY A 115 1.43 -3.95 -10.26
CA GLY A 115 0.60 -3.05 -11.08
C GLY A 115 -0.39 -2.19 -10.29
N GLY A 116 -0.20 -2.06 -8.98
CA GLY A 116 -0.91 -1.07 -8.18
C GLY A 116 -0.71 0.34 -8.74
N ASN A 117 -1.79 1.09 -8.86
CA ASN A 117 -1.79 2.44 -9.43
C ASN A 117 -1.67 3.49 -8.31
N PRO A 118 -0.54 4.20 -8.17
CA PRO A 118 -0.40 5.24 -7.16
C PRO A 118 -1.36 6.42 -7.37
N ASN A 119 -1.89 6.58 -8.60
CA ASN A 119 -2.87 7.59 -8.96
C ASN A 119 -4.31 7.04 -8.96
N LEU A 120 -4.56 5.92 -8.26
CA LEU A 120 -5.90 5.39 -8.10
C LEU A 120 -6.82 6.45 -7.47
N GLN A 121 -8.05 6.57 -8.01
CA GLN A 121 -9.05 7.48 -7.46
C GLN A 121 -9.41 7.05 -6.03
N TYR A 122 -9.25 7.94 -5.07
CA TYR A 122 -9.56 7.76 -3.67
C TYR A 122 -10.53 8.87 -3.23
N GLU A 123 -11.78 8.54 -3.02
CA GLU A 123 -12.85 9.50 -2.74
C GLU A 123 -12.89 10.69 -3.75
N PHE A 124 -12.41 11.87 -3.34
CA PHE A 124 -12.44 13.10 -4.13
C PHE A 124 -11.09 13.46 -4.77
N GLU A 125 -10.06 12.66 -4.51
CA GLU A 125 -8.67 12.89 -4.96
C GLU A 125 -8.01 11.56 -5.32
N THR A 126 -6.80 11.59 -5.87
CA THR A 126 -6.03 10.37 -6.07
C THR A 126 -5.32 9.96 -4.78
N LEU A 127 -4.98 8.67 -4.65
CA LEU A 127 -4.19 8.19 -3.52
C LEU A 127 -2.88 8.98 -3.35
N TYR A 128 -2.22 9.31 -4.48
CA TYR A 128 -1.02 10.14 -4.46
C TYR A 128 -1.29 11.52 -3.86
N GLU A 129 -2.36 12.21 -4.28
CA GLU A 129 -2.73 13.53 -3.74
C GLU A 129 -3.06 13.47 -2.26
N HIS A 130 -3.75 12.42 -1.84
CA HIS A 130 -4.09 12.21 -0.43
C HIS A 130 -2.82 12.06 0.44
N VAL A 131 -1.92 11.18 0.03
CA VAL A 131 -0.63 10.95 0.74
C VAL A 131 0.25 12.20 0.71
N LEU A 132 0.28 12.91 -0.44
CA LEU A 132 0.98 14.19 -0.55
C LEU A 132 0.46 15.21 0.47
N TRP A 133 -0.87 15.35 0.57
CA TRP A 133 -1.50 16.22 1.55
C TRP A 133 -1.12 15.85 2.99
N GLU A 134 -1.14 14.56 3.33
CA GLU A 134 -0.73 14.08 4.64
C GLU A 134 0.74 14.39 4.95
N VAL A 135 1.64 14.15 3.98
CA VAL A 135 3.07 14.43 4.11
C VAL A 135 3.36 15.92 4.37
N PHE A 136 2.54 16.83 3.84
CA PHE A 136 2.68 18.27 4.07
C PHE A 136 1.90 18.79 5.27
N ASN A 137 1.17 17.95 5.99
CA ASN A 137 0.34 18.34 7.12
C ASN A 137 1.00 17.99 8.45
N ASP A 138 1.31 19.01 9.27
CA ASP A 138 1.98 18.86 10.58
C ASP A 138 1.18 18.06 11.64
N SER A 139 -0.03 17.57 11.32
CA SER A 139 -0.88 16.83 12.27
C SER A 139 -0.48 15.35 12.46
N ILE A 140 0.49 14.86 11.71
CA ILE A 140 0.93 13.46 11.74
C ILE A 140 1.87 13.21 12.91
N THR A 141 1.68 12.07 13.60
CA THR A 141 2.60 11.66 14.68
C THR A 141 4.00 11.37 14.12
N PRO A 142 5.08 11.63 14.87
CA PRO A 142 6.45 11.37 14.41
C PRO A 142 6.68 9.94 13.90
N HIS A 143 5.98 8.97 14.46
CA HIS A 143 6.07 7.56 14.06
C HIS A 143 5.50 7.35 12.64
N ASN A 144 4.32 7.88 12.37
CA ASN A 144 3.69 7.77 11.05
C ASN A 144 4.43 8.57 9.99
N TRP A 145 5.10 9.66 10.38
CA TRP A 145 5.86 10.51 9.47
C TRP A 145 6.95 9.75 8.71
N GLU A 146 7.78 8.96 9.43
CA GLU A 146 8.86 8.19 8.79
C GLU A 146 8.33 7.12 7.84
N TYR A 147 7.22 6.49 8.19
CA TYR A 147 6.54 5.56 7.30
C TYR A 147 6.00 6.25 6.06
N LEU A 148 5.24 7.33 6.22
CA LEU A 148 4.62 8.07 5.12
C LEU A 148 5.64 8.61 4.12
N LYS A 149 6.76 9.14 4.59
CA LYS A 149 7.86 9.55 3.70
C LYS A 149 8.33 8.40 2.82
N LYS A 150 8.59 7.24 3.39
CA LYS A 150 9.03 6.06 2.64
C LYS A 150 7.95 5.55 1.69
N PHE A 151 6.71 5.51 2.13
CA PHE A 151 5.57 5.15 1.29
C PHE A 151 5.43 6.12 0.11
N PHE A 152 5.55 7.41 0.35
CA PHE A 152 5.50 8.45 -0.67
C PHE A 152 6.64 8.31 -1.70
N ILE A 153 7.88 8.02 -1.26
CA ILE A 153 9.01 7.73 -2.16
C ILE A 153 8.71 6.50 -3.03
N ILE A 154 8.11 5.45 -2.46
CA ILE A 154 7.68 4.28 -3.24
C ILE A 154 6.67 4.72 -4.30
N MET A 155 5.65 5.49 -3.95
CA MET A 155 4.64 5.97 -4.91
C MET A 155 5.28 6.75 -6.07
N ILE A 156 6.19 7.70 -5.79
CA ILE A 156 6.91 8.44 -6.83
C ILE A 156 7.71 7.50 -7.74
N ALA A 157 8.40 6.51 -7.16
CA ALA A 157 9.18 5.52 -7.91
C ALA A 157 8.33 4.68 -8.89
N TYR A 158 7.04 4.58 -8.63
CA TYR A 158 6.08 3.85 -9.46
C TYR A 158 5.12 4.75 -10.24
N GLY A 159 5.41 6.05 -10.35
CA GLY A 159 4.71 6.99 -11.22
C GLY A 159 3.58 7.77 -10.53
N GLY A 160 3.65 7.95 -9.23
CA GLY A 160 2.76 8.85 -8.51
C GLY A 160 2.90 10.29 -8.99
N GLY A 161 1.78 11.03 -9.04
CA GLY A 161 1.73 12.41 -9.52
C GLY A 161 1.74 12.50 -11.04
N ASP A 162 0.79 11.88 -11.71
CA ASP A 162 0.61 11.93 -13.16
C ASP A 162 0.02 13.27 -13.65
N GLU A 163 -0.32 13.36 -14.94
CA GLU A 163 -0.84 14.58 -15.56
C GLU A 163 -2.25 14.99 -15.06
N ASN A 164 -2.93 14.13 -14.33
CA ASN A 164 -4.26 14.39 -13.77
C ASN A 164 -4.20 14.88 -12.33
N CYS A 165 -3.00 14.89 -11.70
CA CYS A 165 -2.79 15.38 -10.35
C CYS A 165 -3.13 16.88 -10.26
N ARG A 166 -3.89 17.27 -9.24
CA ARG A 166 -4.27 18.67 -8.98
C ARG A 166 -3.11 19.52 -8.44
N TYR A 167 -2.09 18.88 -7.90
CA TYR A 167 -0.88 19.53 -7.42
C TYR A 167 0.23 19.47 -8.48
N ASP A 168 1.28 20.24 -8.27
CA ASP A 168 2.44 20.20 -9.14
C ASP A 168 3.04 18.80 -9.18
N LYS A 169 3.40 18.35 -10.40
CA LYS A 169 4.07 17.06 -10.56
C LYS A 169 5.43 17.06 -9.90
N PRO A 170 5.87 15.91 -9.36
CA PRO A 170 7.25 15.75 -8.96
C PRO A 170 8.21 16.09 -10.10
N LYS A 171 9.11 17.02 -9.85
CA LYS A 171 10.16 17.42 -10.82
C LYS A 171 11.44 16.64 -10.52
N ILE A 172 11.40 15.34 -10.76
CA ILE A 172 12.53 14.45 -10.48
C ILE A 172 13.48 14.45 -11.66
N ILE A 173 14.73 14.79 -11.40
CA ILE A 173 15.78 14.96 -12.44
C ILE A 173 16.50 13.66 -12.79
N GLU A 174 16.41 12.63 -11.94
CA GLU A 174 16.94 11.31 -12.22
C GLU A 174 15.95 10.21 -11.74
N PRO A 175 15.86 9.07 -12.43
CA PRO A 175 14.97 7.98 -12.03
C PRO A 175 15.35 7.41 -10.67
N ILE A 176 14.34 7.11 -9.85
CA ILE A 176 14.55 6.41 -8.58
C ILE A 176 14.91 4.93 -8.85
N ASP A 177 16.05 4.50 -8.31
CA ASP A 177 16.44 3.09 -8.33
C ASP A 177 15.56 2.29 -7.36
N LYS A 178 14.60 1.55 -7.91
CA LYS A 178 13.62 0.77 -7.14
C LYS A 178 14.27 -0.26 -6.21
N SER A 179 15.49 -0.72 -6.50
CA SER A 179 16.22 -1.65 -5.64
C SER A 179 16.80 -0.99 -4.39
N LYS A 180 16.88 0.34 -4.38
CA LYS A 180 17.46 1.16 -3.29
C LYS A 180 16.46 2.11 -2.64
N ILE A 181 15.16 1.94 -2.86
CA ILE A 181 14.12 2.85 -2.36
C ILE A 181 14.28 3.18 -0.86
N SER A 182 14.64 2.21 -0.03
CA SER A 182 14.84 2.41 1.41
C SER A 182 15.96 3.39 1.77
N GLN A 183 16.89 3.66 0.83
CA GLN A 183 18.06 4.54 1.01
C GLN A 183 17.77 5.98 0.56
N TYR A 184 16.68 6.22 -0.17
CA TYR A 184 16.24 7.57 -0.50
C TYR A 184 15.64 8.27 0.72
N ASP A 185 15.74 9.60 0.76
CA ASP A 185 15.16 10.42 1.82
C ASP A 185 14.30 11.54 1.24
N PHE A 186 13.32 11.98 2.01
CA PHE A 186 12.45 13.09 1.67
C PHE A 186 12.44 14.10 2.81
N LYS A 187 12.64 15.38 2.48
CA LYS A 187 12.70 16.47 3.46
C LYS A 187 11.81 17.61 3.04
N LEU A 188 11.18 18.24 4.00
CA LEU A 188 10.44 19.47 3.83
C LEU A 188 11.30 20.67 4.19
N PHE A 189 11.26 21.70 3.35
CA PHE A 189 11.94 22.97 3.57
C PHE A 189 10.91 24.10 3.55
N THR A 190 11.04 25.05 4.47
CA THR A 190 10.26 26.27 4.44
C THR A 190 10.81 27.17 3.34
N CYS A 191 9.96 27.57 2.39
CA CYS A 191 10.33 28.52 1.35
C CYS A 191 10.76 29.86 1.92
N PRO A 192 11.52 30.69 1.16
CA PRO A 192 12.00 31.99 1.62
C PRO A 192 10.89 32.97 2.04
N ASP A 193 9.66 32.77 1.57
CA ASP A 193 8.49 33.56 1.99
C ASP A 193 8.02 33.25 3.42
N GLY A 194 8.49 32.13 4.01
CA GLY A 194 8.16 31.69 5.37
C GLY A 194 6.76 31.09 5.52
N TYR A 195 5.99 30.92 4.42
CA TYR A 195 4.61 30.47 4.46
C TYR A 195 4.35 29.15 3.72
N HIS A 196 5.24 28.79 2.78
CA HIS A 196 5.08 27.58 1.99
C HIS A 196 6.15 26.55 2.35
N LEU A 197 5.78 25.27 2.23
CA LEU A 197 6.71 24.15 2.33
C LEU A 197 7.01 23.62 0.93
N GLU A 198 8.25 23.23 0.67
CA GLU A 198 8.69 22.54 -0.54
C GLU A 198 9.32 21.21 -0.14
N GLY A 199 8.89 20.13 -0.78
CA GLY A 199 9.44 18.81 -0.56
C GLY A 199 10.60 18.53 -1.48
N HIS A 200 11.71 18.01 -0.95
CA HIS A 200 12.89 17.64 -1.71
C HIS A 200 13.21 16.16 -1.53
N LEU A 201 13.51 15.49 -2.63
CA LEU A 201 13.91 14.08 -2.66
C LEU A 201 15.44 13.98 -2.80
N PHE A 202 16.04 13.16 -1.94
CA PHE A 202 17.47 12.90 -1.90
C PHE A 202 17.78 11.47 -2.27
N ASN A 203 18.79 11.27 -3.15
CA ASN A 203 19.30 9.96 -3.50
C ASN A 203 20.15 9.33 -2.36
N PRO A 204 20.58 8.05 -2.49
CA PRO A 204 21.41 7.38 -1.48
C PRO A 204 22.76 8.07 -1.18
N ASP A 205 23.26 8.87 -2.10
CA ASP A 205 24.50 9.65 -1.95
C ASP A 205 24.27 11.01 -1.26
N GLY A 206 23.01 11.33 -0.96
CA GLY A 206 22.59 12.57 -0.30
C GLY A 206 22.45 13.76 -1.25
N GLU A 207 22.41 13.52 -2.56
CA GLU A 207 22.21 14.55 -3.55
C GLU A 207 20.72 14.83 -3.73
N ASP A 208 20.33 16.10 -3.85
CA ASP A 208 18.98 16.52 -4.17
C ASP A 208 18.67 16.19 -5.62
N ILE A 209 17.70 15.33 -5.85
CA ILE A 209 17.31 14.84 -7.17
C ILE A 209 15.96 15.35 -7.64
N GLY A 210 15.33 16.23 -6.88
CA GLY A 210 14.11 16.88 -7.34
C GLY A 210 13.20 17.37 -6.24
N THR A 211 12.17 18.09 -6.68
CA THR A 211 11.16 18.72 -5.83
C THR A 211 9.78 18.12 -6.06
N VAL A 212 8.93 18.23 -5.04
CA VAL A 212 7.54 17.76 -5.05
C VAL A 212 6.63 18.87 -4.54
#